data_f91c6ee0e627da877cad35b458efc887
#
_entry.id   f91c6ee0e627da877cad35b458efc887
#
_cell.length_a   1.000
_cell.length_b   1.000
_cell.length_c   1.000
_cell.angle_alpha   90.00
_cell.angle_beta   90.00
_cell.angle_gamma   90.00
#
_symmetry.space_group_name_H-M   'P 1'
#
loop_
_entity.id
_entity.type
_entity.pdbx_description
1 polymer ?
#
loop_
_entity_poly.entity_id
_entity_poly.type
_entity_poly.pdbx_seq_one_letter_code
_entity_poly.pdbx_strand_id
1 'polypeptide(L)'
;PTESPWPKNAGLLFFHDTPERFFPSVQIDVVWFPEGAGGDRFEEQIFKGPLARMTREALGYIQRNFLRETVIKHPHRAEATRVWNFPYAAIEEALVNAVYHRSYEEREPIEVRISHEELVILSFPGPDRSIRLEDLQAGRAVSRRYRNRRIGEFLKELDMTEGRSTGIPKILKEMATNGSPVPLFET
;
A
#
# COMPACT_ATOMS: atom_id res chain seq x y z
N PRO A 1 -11.66 -29.19 18.15
CA PRO A 1 -11.58 -27.82 17.70
C PRO A 1 -12.74 -27.08 18.31
N THR A 2 -12.46 -26.25 19.32
CA THR A 2 -13.48 -25.39 19.91
C THR A 2 -13.75 -24.26 18.94
N GLU A 3 -14.76 -24.43 18.11
CA GLU A 3 -15.28 -23.32 17.31
C GLU A 3 -15.89 -22.33 18.29
N SER A 4 -15.23 -21.17 18.42
CA SER A 4 -15.78 -20.06 19.17
C SER A 4 -17.04 -19.57 18.46
N PRO A 5 -18.19 -19.39 19.16
CA PRO A 5 -19.38 -18.80 18.54
C PRO A 5 -19.19 -17.32 18.16
N TRP A 6 -18.07 -16.71 18.59
CA TRP A 6 -17.77 -15.32 18.32
C TRP A 6 -16.85 -15.17 17.09
N PRO A 7 -17.12 -14.21 16.20
CA PRO A 7 -16.24 -13.95 15.09
C PRO A 7 -14.86 -13.50 15.56
N LYS A 8 -13.81 -13.99 14.89
CA LYS A 8 -12.44 -13.50 15.13
C LYS A 8 -12.25 -12.13 14.48
N ASN A 9 -11.34 -11.31 15.01
CA ASN A 9 -11.04 -9.98 14.48
C ASN A 9 -10.80 -9.98 12.96
N ALA A 10 -10.04 -10.95 12.44
CA ALA A 10 -9.82 -11.08 11.00
C ALA A 10 -11.13 -11.29 10.21
N GLY A 11 -12.07 -12.08 10.77
CA GLY A 11 -13.40 -12.27 10.17
C GLY A 11 -14.20 -10.96 10.11
N LEU A 12 -14.18 -10.17 11.18
CA LEU A 12 -14.83 -8.86 11.21
C LEU A 12 -14.19 -7.92 10.18
N LEU A 13 -12.87 -7.90 10.08
CA LEU A 13 -12.13 -7.03 9.14
C LEU A 13 -12.39 -7.36 7.67
N PHE A 14 -12.60 -8.63 7.32
CA PHE A 14 -12.79 -9.04 5.92
C PHE A 14 -14.24 -9.18 5.49
N PHE A 15 -15.17 -9.50 6.40
CA PHE A 15 -16.52 -9.89 6.02
C PHE A 15 -17.63 -9.03 6.63
N HIS A 16 -17.33 -8.17 7.61
CA HIS A 16 -18.32 -7.24 8.13
C HIS A 16 -18.38 -5.98 7.23
N ASP A 17 -19.58 -5.51 6.89
CA ASP A 17 -19.76 -4.36 5.99
C ASP A 17 -19.17 -3.06 6.55
N THR A 18 -19.13 -2.92 7.86
CA THR A 18 -18.65 -1.73 8.58
C THR A 18 -17.66 -2.12 9.68
N PRO A 19 -16.46 -2.66 9.33
CA PRO A 19 -15.46 -3.09 10.31
C PRO A 19 -14.95 -1.93 11.18
N GLU A 20 -15.02 -0.70 10.70
CA GLU A 20 -14.66 0.52 11.43
C GLU A 20 -15.50 0.76 12.70
N ARG A 21 -16.63 0.09 12.84
CA ARG A 21 -17.40 0.09 14.11
C ARG A 21 -16.70 -0.63 15.24
N PHE A 22 -15.84 -1.58 14.93
CA PHE A 22 -15.07 -2.40 15.88
C PHE A 22 -13.61 -1.93 15.94
N PHE A 23 -13.10 -1.42 14.84
CA PHE A 23 -11.73 -0.94 14.68
C PHE A 23 -11.78 0.47 14.06
N PRO A 24 -11.91 1.53 14.86
CA PRO A 24 -12.25 2.88 14.39
C PRO A 24 -11.31 3.48 13.33
N SER A 25 -10.08 3.01 13.25
CA SER A 25 -9.08 3.49 12.31
C SER A 25 -8.91 2.60 11.06
N VAL A 26 -9.83 1.64 10.85
CA VAL A 26 -9.81 0.79 9.67
C VAL A 26 -10.36 1.55 8.48
N GLN A 27 -9.49 2.35 7.87
CA GLN A 27 -9.73 3.11 6.65
C GLN A 27 -8.43 3.36 5.91
N ILE A 28 -8.54 3.75 4.66
CA ILE A 28 -7.46 4.26 3.82
C ILE A 28 -7.86 5.67 3.40
N ASP A 29 -7.04 6.64 3.75
CA ASP A 29 -7.21 8.03 3.38
C ASP A 29 -6.27 8.33 2.22
N VAL A 30 -6.83 8.75 1.07
CA VAL A 30 -6.06 9.19 -0.09
C VAL A 30 -6.16 10.70 -0.16
N VAL A 31 -5.04 11.37 0.06
CA VAL A 31 -4.97 12.84 0.15
C VAL A 31 -4.14 13.38 -1.02
N TRP A 32 -4.75 14.23 -1.83
CA TRP A 32 -4.10 14.92 -2.94
C TRP A 32 -3.72 16.35 -2.56
N PHE A 33 -2.46 16.69 -2.78
CA PHE A 33 -1.88 18.01 -2.55
C PHE A 33 -1.49 18.66 -3.88
N PRO A 34 -2.38 19.44 -4.52
CA PRO A 34 -2.10 20.03 -5.84
C PRO A 34 -0.93 21.01 -5.84
N GLU A 35 -0.66 21.66 -4.71
CA GLU A 35 0.41 22.66 -4.52
C GLU A 35 1.60 22.08 -3.72
N GLY A 36 1.66 20.75 -3.55
CA GLY A 36 2.63 20.09 -2.68
C GLY A 36 2.22 20.12 -1.20
N ALA A 37 2.98 19.42 -0.37
CA ALA A 37 2.66 19.22 1.05
C ALA A 37 2.62 20.51 1.91
N GLY A 38 3.15 21.63 1.39
CA GLY A 38 3.11 22.95 2.04
C GLY A 38 2.02 23.89 1.51
N GLY A 39 1.18 23.44 0.57
CA GLY A 39 0.10 24.23 0.01
C GLY A 39 -1.10 24.33 0.92
N ASP A 40 -1.95 25.35 0.68
CA ASP A 40 -3.16 25.60 1.46
C ASP A 40 -4.35 24.72 1.04
N ARG A 41 -4.21 23.93 -0.03
CA ARG A 41 -5.27 23.11 -0.60
C ARG A 41 -4.92 21.64 -0.60
N PHE A 42 -5.89 20.83 -0.19
CA PHE A 42 -5.85 19.38 -0.36
C PHE A 42 -7.25 18.86 -0.67
N GLU A 43 -7.30 17.70 -1.29
CA GLU A 43 -8.53 16.94 -1.54
C GLU A 43 -8.35 15.57 -0.90
N GLU A 44 -9.35 15.10 -0.18
CA GLU A 44 -9.30 13.84 0.55
C GLU A 44 -10.43 12.91 0.10
N GLN A 45 -10.08 11.66 -0.11
CA GLN A 45 -11.03 10.57 -0.34
C GLN A 45 -10.79 9.45 0.66
N ILE A 46 -11.79 9.17 1.49
CA ILE A 46 -11.72 8.14 2.54
C ILE A 46 -12.39 6.86 2.05
N PHE A 47 -11.69 5.73 2.19
CA PHE A 47 -12.17 4.40 1.88
C PHE A 47 -12.37 3.61 3.15
N LYS A 48 -13.57 3.04 3.34
CA LYS A 48 -13.99 2.23 4.49
C LYS A 48 -14.63 0.92 4.06
N GLY A 49 -14.78 0.00 5.01
CA GLY A 49 -15.43 -1.29 4.79
C GLY A 49 -14.47 -2.47 4.82
N PRO A 50 -14.89 -3.65 4.36
CA PRO A 50 -14.07 -4.87 4.34
C PRO A 50 -12.71 -4.63 3.71
N LEU A 51 -11.63 -5.12 4.36
CA LEU A 51 -10.25 -4.80 3.97
C LEU A 51 -9.96 -4.99 2.47
N ALA A 52 -10.40 -6.11 1.91
CA ALA A 52 -10.13 -6.41 0.50
C ALA A 52 -10.86 -5.43 -0.44
N ARG A 53 -12.11 -5.07 -0.14
CA ARG A 53 -12.89 -4.10 -0.92
C ARG A 53 -12.27 -2.72 -0.82
N MET A 54 -12.06 -2.25 0.40
CA MET A 54 -11.46 -0.95 0.71
C MET A 54 -10.11 -0.75 -0.02
N THR A 55 -9.24 -1.76 0.04
CA THR A 55 -7.93 -1.71 -0.61
C THR A 55 -8.06 -1.63 -2.14
N ARG A 56 -8.93 -2.45 -2.75
CA ARG A 56 -9.15 -2.42 -4.21
C ARG A 56 -9.77 -1.10 -4.68
N GLU A 57 -10.71 -0.55 -3.91
CA GLU A 57 -11.35 0.74 -4.21
C GLU A 57 -10.34 1.88 -4.14
N ALA A 58 -9.49 1.92 -3.11
CA ALA A 58 -8.42 2.91 -2.97
C ALA A 58 -7.41 2.81 -4.14
N LEU A 59 -6.92 1.60 -4.46
CA LEU A 59 -6.03 1.37 -5.59
C LEU A 59 -6.66 1.80 -6.92
N GLY A 60 -7.92 1.43 -7.16
CA GLY A 60 -8.64 1.84 -8.36
C GLY A 60 -8.84 3.35 -8.46
N TYR A 61 -9.07 4.03 -7.34
CA TYR A 61 -9.15 5.50 -7.27
C TYR A 61 -7.80 6.14 -7.60
N ILE A 62 -6.71 5.67 -6.99
CA ILE A 62 -5.35 6.15 -7.27
C ILE A 62 -5.02 5.98 -8.75
N GLN A 63 -5.27 4.78 -9.30
CA GLN A 63 -4.98 4.48 -10.69
C GLN A 63 -5.71 5.41 -11.66
N ARG A 64 -7.00 5.62 -11.48
CA ARG A 64 -7.82 6.43 -12.39
C ARG A 64 -7.51 7.92 -12.31
N ASN A 65 -7.20 8.44 -11.12
CA ASN A 65 -7.10 9.88 -10.91
C ASN A 65 -5.67 10.41 -10.96
N PHE A 66 -4.68 9.61 -10.58
CA PHE A 66 -3.32 10.11 -10.37
C PHE A 66 -2.26 9.44 -11.25
N LEU A 67 -2.51 8.23 -11.80
CA LEU A 67 -1.51 7.58 -12.64
C LEU A 67 -1.65 8.02 -14.09
N ARG A 68 -0.51 8.40 -14.68
CA ARG A 68 -0.41 8.88 -16.06
C ARG A 68 0.72 8.18 -16.79
N GLU A 69 0.43 7.60 -17.94
CA GLU A 69 1.43 7.06 -18.85
C GLU A 69 1.94 8.17 -19.78
N THR A 70 3.26 8.27 -19.91
CA THR A 70 3.92 9.10 -20.88
C THR A 70 4.59 8.24 -21.93
N VAL A 71 4.34 8.54 -23.21
CA VAL A 71 4.95 7.85 -24.34
C VAL A 71 6.03 8.74 -24.94
N ILE A 72 7.29 8.33 -24.82
CA ILE A 72 8.46 9.05 -25.34
C ILE A 72 8.86 8.43 -26.67
N LYS A 73 8.70 9.19 -27.76
CA LYS A 73 9.17 8.79 -29.10
C LYS A 73 10.63 9.18 -29.29
N HIS A 74 11.40 8.30 -29.89
CA HIS A 74 12.82 8.52 -30.18
C HIS A 74 13.02 8.77 -31.69
N PRO A 75 13.80 9.79 -32.11
CA PRO A 75 13.99 10.11 -33.52
C PRO A 75 14.63 9.00 -34.38
N HIS A 76 15.39 8.11 -33.71
CA HIS A 76 16.19 7.08 -34.41
C HIS A 76 15.80 5.63 -33.99
N ARG A 77 14.68 5.46 -33.32
CA ARG A 77 14.15 4.13 -32.90
C ARG A 77 12.68 4.03 -33.25
N ALA A 78 12.27 2.87 -33.76
CA ALA A 78 10.86 2.59 -34.05
C ALA A 78 10.04 2.44 -32.75
N GLU A 79 10.68 1.91 -31.69
CA GLU A 79 10.03 1.68 -30.40
C GLU A 79 10.02 2.95 -29.57
N ALA A 80 8.85 3.28 -29.03
CA ALA A 80 8.68 4.31 -28.03
C ALA A 80 8.96 3.75 -26.62
N THR A 81 9.51 4.58 -25.76
CA THR A 81 9.59 4.27 -24.32
C THR A 81 8.28 4.69 -23.65
N ARG A 82 7.73 3.81 -22.82
CA ARG A 82 6.53 4.10 -22.00
C ARG A 82 6.93 4.13 -20.54
N VAL A 83 6.58 5.20 -19.87
CA VAL A 83 6.88 5.41 -18.46
C VAL A 83 5.63 5.91 -17.74
N TRP A 84 5.43 5.46 -16.52
CA TRP A 84 4.39 5.96 -15.63
C TRP A 84 4.99 6.98 -14.67
N ASN A 85 4.22 8.01 -14.31
CA ASN A 85 4.66 8.91 -13.23
C ASN A 85 4.90 8.14 -11.93
N PHE A 86 4.02 7.17 -11.62
CA PHE A 86 4.20 6.20 -10.54
C PHE A 86 3.78 4.82 -11.06
N PRO A 87 4.63 3.78 -10.97
CA PRO A 87 4.29 2.44 -11.45
C PRO A 87 3.24 1.78 -10.55
N TYR A 88 2.10 1.42 -11.11
CA TYR A 88 0.96 0.84 -10.39
C TYR A 88 1.34 -0.37 -9.53
N ALA A 89 2.14 -1.31 -10.08
CA ALA A 89 2.52 -2.52 -9.37
C ALA A 89 3.35 -2.25 -8.10
N ALA A 90 4.13 -1.17 -8.07
CA ALA A 90 4.86 -0.75 -6.87
C ALA A 90 3.90 -0.18 -5.81
N ILE A 91 2.91 0.63 -6.23
CA ILE A 91 1.89 1.19 -5.33
C ILE A 91 1.01 0.09 -4.75
N GLU A 92 0.54 -0.84 -5.61
CA GLU A 92 -0.27 -1.97 -5.19
C GLU A 92 0.43 -2.78 -4.11
N GLU A 93 1.68 -3.18 -4.36
CA GLU A 93 2.47 -3.93 -3.39
C GLU A 93 2.69 -3.15 -2.09
N ALA A 94 3.00 -1.85 -2.18
CA ALA A 94 3.23 -1.01 -1.01
C ALA A 94 1.95 -0.82 -0.18
N LEU A 95 0.80 -0.59 -0.81
CA LEU A 95 -0.47 -0.41 -0.10
C LEU A 95 -0.97 -1.72 0.52
N VAL A 96 -0.84 -2.85 -0.18
CA VAL A 96 -1.17 -4.17 0.38
C VAL A 96 -0.26 -4.50 1.56
N ASN A 97 1.04 -4.17 1.49
CA ASN A 97 1.96 -4.30 2.62
C ASN A 97 1.54 -3.43 3.80
N ALA A 98 1.10 -2.20 3.57
CA ALA A 98 0.58 -1.32 4.62
C ALA A 98 -0.63 -1.95 5.30
N VAL A 99 -1.60 -2.48 4.54
CA VAL A 99 -2.77 -3.19 5.09
C VAL A 99 -2.36 -4.44 5.86
N TYR A 100 -1.39 -5.20 5.36
CA TYR A 100 -0.94 -6.43 6.00
C TYR A 100 -0.21 -6.18 7.33
N HIS A 101 0.64 -5.16 7.38
CA HIS A 101 1.61 -4.98 8.46
C HIS A 101 1.23 -3.94 9.50
N ARG A 102 0.23 -3.06 9.25
CA ARG A 102 -0.21 -2.08 10.23
C ARG A 102 -0.69 -2.73 11.54
N SER A 103 -0.68 -1.97 12.62
CA SER A 103 -1.45 -2.32 13.82
C SER A 103 -2.91 -1.89 13.64
N TYR A 104 -3.83 -2.79 13.94
CA TYR A 104 -5.27 -2.49 13.98
C TYR A 104 -5.73 -2.01 15.37
N GLU A 105 -4.80 -1.89 16.31
CA GLU A 105 -5.00 -1.29 17.64
C GLU A 105 -4.63 0.20 17.66
N GLU A 106 -3.77 0.63 16.70
CA GLU A 106 -3.41 2.04 16.51
C GLU A 106 -4.58 2.81 15.88
N ARG A 107 -4.68 4.10 16.25
CA ARG A 107 -5.78 4.95 15.80
C ARG A 107 -5.50 5.69 14.51
N GLU A 108 -4.26 5.68 14.04
CA GLU A 108 -3.86 6.31 12.79
C GLU A 108 -4.29 5.43 11.60
N PRO A 109 -5.01 5.97 10.62
CA PRO A 109 -5.36 5.25 9.40
C PRO A 109 -4.13 4.97 8.53
N ILE A 110 -4.29 4.18 7.48
CA ILE A 110 -3.35 4.19 6.36
C ILE A 110 -3.62 5.46 5.58
N GLU A 111 -2.60 6.27 5.37
CA GLU A 111 -2.70 7.49 4.58
C GLU A 111 -1.82 7.40 3.33
N VAL A 112 -2.40 7.72 2.18
CA VAL A 112 -1.69 7.83 0.91
C VAL A 112 -1.69 9.29 0.51
N ARG A 113 -0.55 9.94 0.66
CA ARG A 113 -0.33 11.34 0.24
C ARG A 113 0.19 11.36 -1.18
N ILE A 114 -0.43 12.16 -2.02
CA ILE A 114 -0.05 12.28 -3.43
C ILE A 114 0.15 13.75 -3.75
N SER A 115 1.25 14.05 -4.44
CA SER A 115 1.52 15.35 -5.04
C SER A 115 1.97 15.16 -6.49
N HIS A 116 2.35 16.24 -7.17
CA HIS A 116 2.97 16.15 -8.50
C HIS A 116 4.36 15.50 -8.48
N GLU A 117 5.04 15.54 -7.33
CA GLU A 117 6.44 15.13 -7.20
C GLU A 117 6.59 13.77 -6.50
N GLU A 118 5.69 13.44 -5.56
CA GLU A 118 5.83 12.26 -4.74
C GLU A 118 4.49 11.58 -4.42
N LEU A 119 4.59 10.29 -4.11
CA LEU A 119 3.54 9.50 -3.51
C LEU A 119 4.11 8.82 -2.26
N VAL A 120 3.50 9.10 -1.11
CA VAL A 120 3.92 8.58 0.19
C VAL A 120 2.80 7.71 0.77
N ILE A 121 3.14 6.52 1.26
CA ILE A 121 2.21 5.65 1.98
C ILE A 121 2.65 5.56 3.43
N LEU A 122 1.81 6.05 4.33
CA LEU A 122 2.03 6.06 5.77
C LEU A 122 1.25 4.93 6.44
N SER A 123 1.90 4.16 7.30
CA SER A 123 1.30 3.05 8.02
C SER A 123 1.99 2.85 9.36
N PHE A 124 1.24 2.71 10.43
CA PHE A 124 1.76 2.62 11.80
C PHE A 124 1.57 1.23 12.42
N PRO A 125 2.51 0.85 13.30
CA PRO A 125 3.70 1.54 13.80
C PRO A 125 4.97 1.31 12.98
N GLY A 126 4.86 1.00 11.70
CA GLY A 126 5.99 0.66 10.84
C GLY A 126 6.37 -0.82 10.90
N PRO A 127 7.54 -1.22 10.33
CA PRO A 127 7.99 -2.60 10.25
C PRO A 127 8.29 -3.20 11.62
N ASP A 128 8.40 -4.53 11.69
CA ASP A 128 8.82 -5.23 12.92
C ASP A 128 10.24 -4.77 13.32
N ARG A 129 10.47 -4.59 14.61
CA ARG A 129 11.75 -4.14 15.18
C ARG A 129 12.96 -5.02 14.84
N SER A 130 12.74 -6.26 14.37
CA SER A 130 13.79 -7.14 13.88
C SER A 130 14.30 -6.79 12.48
N ILE A 131 13.58 -5.92 11.77
CA ILE A 131 13.95 -5.44 10.43
C ILE A 131 14.76 -4.17 10.58
N ARG A 132 16.00 -4.18 10.09
CA ARG A 132 16.84 -2.98 10.04
C ARG A 132 16.47 -2.15 8.82
N LEU A 133 16.46 -0.84 8.97
CA LEU A 133 16.17 0.10 7.88
C LEU A 133 17.09 -0.12 6.67
N GLU A 134 18.37 -0.38 6.91
CA GLU A 134 19.36 -0.68 5.87
C GLU A 134 19.01 -1.91 5.03
N ASP A 135 18.47 -2.97 5.67
CA ASP A 135 18.03 -4.18 4.97
C ASP A 135 16.74 -3.93 4.19
N LEU A 136 15.86 -3.07 4.72
CA LEU A 136 14.64 -2.64 4.05
C LEU A 136 14.97 -1.87 2.77
N GLN A 137 15.83 -0.85 2.87
CA GLN A 137 16.28 -0.04 1.74
C GLN A 137 17.04 -0.85 0.69
N ALA A 138 17.79 -1.86 1.12
CA ALA A 138 18.52 -2.76 0.22
C ALA A 138 17.66 -3.89 -0.39
N GLY A 139 16.37 -3.96 -0.06
CA GLY A 139 15.48 -5.03 -0.52
C GLY A 139 15.81 -6.42 0.05
N ARG A 140 16.57 -6.49 1.13
CA ARG A 140 16.99 -7.73 1.80
C ARG A 140 16.26 -8.01 3.11
N ALA A 141 15.28 -7.18 3.45
CA ALA A 141 14.52 -7.35 4.67
C ALA A 141 13.70 -8.64 4.64
N VAL A 142 13.92 -9.50 5.62
CA VAL A 142 13.14 -10.73 5.81
C VAL A 142 12.44 -10.65 7.16
N SER A 143 11.13 -10.45 7.13
CA SER A 143 10.34 -10.52 8.35
C SER A 143 10.15 -11.98 8.74
N ARG A 144 10.51 -12.30 9.98
CA ARG A 144 10.24 -13.61 10.61
C ARG A 144 9.02 -13.57 11.52
N ARG A 145 8.49 -12.40 11.78
CA ARG A 145 7.34 -12.16 12.65
C ARG A 145 6.29 -11.36 11.90
N TYR A 146 5.11 -11.93 11.79
CA TYR A 146 3.97 -11.29 11.15
C TYR A 146 2.97 -10.88 12.23
N ARG A 147 2.74 -9.57 12.39
CA ARG A 147 1.77 -9.01 13.34
C ARG A 147 0.36 -9.56 13.06
N ASN A 148 -0.01 -9.58 11.81
CA ASN A 148 -1.36 -9.92 11.36
C ASN A 148 -1.38 -11.21 10.52
N ARG A 149 -0.88 -12.31 11.05
CA ARG A 149 -0.74 -13.57 10.28
C ARG A 149 -2.03 -13.99 9.57
N ARG A 150 -3.19 -13.90 10.26
CA ARG A 150 -4.49 -14.25 9.68
C ARG A 150 -4.91 -13.31 8.54
N ILE A 151 -4.61 -12.02 8.65
CA ILE A 151 -4.86 -11.07 7.56
C ILE A 151 -4.04 -11.47 6.33
N GLY A 152 -2.75 -11.82 6.51
CA GLY A 152 -1.92 -12.29 5.41
C GLY A 152 -2.43 -13.56 4.75
N GLU A 153 -2.97 -14.52 5.52
CA GLU A 153 -3.60 -15.73 4.98
C GLU A 153 -4.80 -15.37 4.08
N PHE A 154 -5.70 -14.47 4.52
CA PHE A 154 -6.82 -13.99 3.71
C PHE A 154 -6.38 -13.19 2.47
N LEU A 155 -5.42 -12.29 2.61
CA LEU A 155 -4.89 -11.54 1.47
C LEU A 155 -4.28 -12.46 0.42
N LYS A 156 -3.62 -13.55 0.83
CA LYS A 156 -3.08 -14.56 -0.06
C LYS A 156 -4.17 -15.33 -0.79
N GLU A 157 -5.21 -15.79 -0.09
CA GLU A 157 -6.36 -16.49 -0.69
C GLU A 157 -7.14 -15.60 -1.68
N LEU A 158 -7.03 -14.28 -1.53
CA LEU A 158 -7.64 -13.29 -2.41
C LEU A 158 -6.69 -12.80 -3.52
N ASP A 159 -5.54 -13.45 -3.70
CA ASP A 159 -4.48 -13.12 -4.66
C ASP A 159 -3.97 -11.67 -4.55
N MET A 160 -4.06 -11.08 -3.36
CA MET A 160 -3.59 -9.72 -3.09
C MET A 160 -2.13 -9.68 -2.61
N THR A 161 -1.56 -10.80 -2.18
CA THR A 161 -0.15 -10.95 -1.79
C THR A 161 0.35 -12.37 -2.02
N GLU A 162 1.63 -12.51 -2.34
CA GLU A 162 2.26 -13.83 -2.48
C GLU A 162 2.71 -14.41 -1.12
N GLY A 163 2.86 -13.57 -0.10
CA GLY A 163 3.17 -14.00 1.28
C GLY A 163 4.57 -14.62 1.47
N ARG A 164 5.54 -14.30 0.61
CA ARG A 164 6.90 -14.89 0.60
C ARG A 164 8.02 -13.90 0.89
N SER A 165 7.73 -12.79 1.57
CA SER A 165 8.69 -11.69 1.81
C SER A 165 9.30 -11.11 0.51
N THR A 166 8.55 -11.14 -0.58
CA THR A 166 8.96 -10.64 -1.90
C THR A 166 8.52 -9.21 -2.16
N GLY A 167 7.75 -8.61 -1.26
CA GLY A 167 7.11 -7.30 -1.46
C GLY A 167 8.09 -6.17 -1.72
N ILE A 168 9.05 -5.96 -0.84
CA ILE A 168 10.07 -4.89 -1.02
C ILE A 168 10.92 -5.11 -2.27
N PRO A 169 11.48 -6.31 -2.54
CA PRO A 169 12.15 -6.59 -3.81
C PRO A 169 11.30 -6.30 -5.04
N LYS A 170 9.99 -6.60 -5.01
CA LYS A 170 9.06 -6.31 -6.10
C LYS A 170 8.90 -4.80 -6.31
N ILE A 171 8.68 -4.03 -5.23
CA ILE A 171 8.60 -2.56 -5.30
C ILE A 171 9.86 -2.00 -5.97
N LEU A 172 11.06 -2.37 -5.50
CA LEU A 172 12.33 -1.91 -6.05
C LEU A 172 12.48 -2.27 -7.54
N LYS A 173 12.11 -3.47 -7.92
CA LYS A 173 12.15 -3.95 -9.31
C LYS A 173 11.21 -3.15 -10.20
N GLU A 174 9.97 -2.94 -9.78
CA GLU A 174 8.96 -2.21 -10.57
C GLU A 174 9.35 -0.72 -10.73
N MET A 175 9.89 -0.10 -9.68
CA MET A 175 10.43 1.25 -9.75
C MET A 175 11.59 1.33 -10.75
N ALA A 176 12.56 0.42 -10.65
CA ALA A 176 13.70 0.37 -11.57
C ALA A 176 13.28 0.10 -13.03
N THR A 177 12.33 -0.82 -13.25
CA THR A 177 11.81 -1.14 -14.59
C THR A 177 11.11 0.06 -15.23
N ASN A 178 10.41 0.85 -14.43
CA ASN A 178 9.77 2.09 -14.89
C ASN A 178 10.76 3.24 -15.11
N GLY A 179 12.01 3.13 -14.67
CA GLY A 179 12.98 4.22 -14.66
C GLY A 179 12.72 5.27 -13.59
N SER A 180 11.95 4.92 -12.56
CA SER A 180 11.65 5.78 -11.42
C SER A 180 12.82 5.85 -10.44
N PRO A 181 12.94 6.91 -9.63
CA PRO A 181 13.88 6.96 -8.51
C PRO A 181 13.72 5.79 -7.55
N VAL A 182 14.79 5.46 -6.83
CA VAL A 182 14.74 4.44 -5.77
C VAL A 182 13.78 4.93 -4.67
N PRO A 183 12.79 4.11 -4.25
CA PRO A 183 11.87 4.52 -3.21
C PRO A 183 12.57 4.66 -1.86
N LEU A 184 12.16 5.63 -1.07
CA LEU A 184 12.61 5.84 0.29
C LEU A 184 11.72 5.05 1.25
N PHE A 185 12.34 4.33 2.18
CA PHE A 185 11.67 3.69 3.30
C PHE A 185 12.09 4.38 4.61
N GLU A 186 11.09 4.70 5.43
CA GLU A 186 11.27 5.28 6.76
C GLU A 186 10.60 4.40 7.81
N THR A 187 11.04 4.51 9.10
CA THR A 187 10.55 3.68 10.21
C THR A 187 10.31 4.53 11.46
#